data_f4286e92ac049f7e2e0a8e917d13bfec
#
_entry.id   f4286e92ac049f7e2e0a8e917d13bfec
#
_cell.length_a   1.000
_cell.length_b   1.000
_cell.length_c   1.000
_cell.angle_alpha   90.00
_cell.angle_beta   90.00
_cell.angle_gamma   90.00
#
_symmetry.space_group_name_H-M   'P 1'
#
loop_
_entity.id
_entity.type
_entity.pdbx_description
1 polymer ?
#
loop_
_entity_poly.entity_id
_entity_poly.type
_entity_poly.pdbx_seq_one_letter_code
_entity_poly.pdbx_strand_id
1 'polypeptide(L)'
;MRIYVPNSAFLGNIEAFVSRLETSPGNVDITVNPRWVSVHPMVIAMLGAAGLAARREGGSVTIGDSPAASLRYLVRMGLYDRLGVAAPAQVVEHEAAGRFIPLTQVTNSEELQSFIVDMIPLLHAPDESGPIKYVVSELVRNVFEHSRSPVGAFVCAQYFAKSRRLSIGVADVGRGIRASLAEHHATVSDLDAIQLAMQPGISGTSPNFGGNEYNAGAGLFFTKSIARASRNFFVVYSGTGLFKLLKGPVASTRDLNPDPRLDRATRHSDLPRWPGTAIGIDFGVESHSTFKQLLKDIYTTYRLEVRSAKKDKFKRARFV
;
A
#
# COMPACT_ATOMS: atom_id res chain seq x y z
N MET A 1 8.56 -3.47 -19.41
CA MET A 1 8.30 -2.27 -18.58
C MET A 1 9.62 -1.56 -18.33
N ARG A 2 9.68 -0.25 -18.54
CA ARG A 2 10.84 0.57 -18.14
C ARG A 2 10.49 1.37 -16.89
N ILE A 3 11.36 1.33 -15.90
CA ILE A 3 11.15 1.96 -14.60
C ILE A 3 12.34 2.85 -14.26
N TYR A 4 12.13 4.16 -14.19
CA TYR A 4 13.14 5.08 -13.70
C TYR A 4 12.93 5.38 -12.23
N VAL A 5 13.93 5.10 -11.40
CA VAL A 5 13.94 5.41 -9.97
C VAL A 5 14.61 6.78 -9.78
N PRO A 6 13.85 7.84 -9.43
CA PRO A 6 14.40 9.18 -9.24
C PRO A 6 15.24 9.27 -7.96
N ASN A 7 15.93 10.39 -7.79
CA ASN A 7 16.71 10.66 -6.58
C ASN A 7 15.88 10.62 -5.29
N SER A 8 14.60 10.98 -5.37
CA SER A 8 13.67 10.92 -4.25
C SER A 8 12.27 10.51 -4.72
N ALA A 9 11.69 9.51 -4.07
CA ALA A 9 10.31 9.07 -4.29
C ALA A 9 9.71 8.59 -2.96
N PHE A 10 9.31 9.52 -2.11
CA PHE A 10 8.50 9.29 -0.92
C PHE A 10 7.02 9.58 -1.22
N LEU A 11 6.12 9.24 -0.31
CA LEU A 11 4.68 9.41 -0.56
C LEU A 11 4.29 10.87 -0.85
N GLY A 12 5.03 11.84 -0.29
CA GLY A 12 4.80 13.26 -0.56
C GLY A 12 5.08 13.68 -2.01
N ASN A 13 5.99 13.00 -2.70
CA ASN A 13 6.39 13.28 -4.09
C ASN A 13 6.38 12.02 -4.98
N ILE A 14 5.52 11.06 -4.69
CA ILE A 14 5.47 9.76 -5.37
C ILE A 14 5.19 9.88 -6.87
N GLU A 15 4.54 10.96 -7.29
CA GLU A 15 4.25 11.26 -8.69
C GLU A 15 5.52 11.34 -9.53
N ALA A 16 6.64 11.79 -8.96
CA ALA A 16 7.94 11.82 -9.64
C ALA A 16 8.43 10.43 -10.10
N PHE A 17 7.95 9.39 -9.44
CA PHE A 17 8.23 8.00 -9.79
C PHE A 17 7.14 7.45 -10.71
N VAL A 18 5.87 7.50 -10.30
CA VAL A 18 4.79 6.81 -11.02
C VAL A 18 4.48 7.40 -12.39
N SER A 19 4.69 8.71 -12.58
CA SER A 19 4.49 9.37 -13.88
C SER A 19 5.51 8.97 -14.95
N ARG A 20 6.59 8.29 -14.57
CA ARG A 20 7.68 7.86 -15.46
C ARG A 20 7.71 6.35 -15.71
N LEU A 21 6.67 5.65 -15.30
CA LEU A 21 6.53 4.24 -15.62
C LEU A 21 6.18 4.09 -17.10
N GLU A 22 6.95 3.30 -17.82
CA GLU A 22 6.64 2.93 -19.20
C GLU A 22 6.23 1.46 -19.24
N THR A 23 4.96 1.23 -19.46
CA THR A 23 4.43 -0.14 -19.50
C THR A 23 4.72 -0.79 -20.85
N SER A 24 5.50 -1.86 -20.84
CA SER A 24 5.69 -2.76 -21.99
C SER A 24 5.66 -4.20 -21.50
N PRO A 25 5.13 -5.16 -22.26
CA PRO A 25 5.12 -6.56 -21.87
C PRO A 25 6.52 -7.17 -21.86
N GLY A 26 6.71 -8.21 -21.07
CA GLY A 26 7.89 -9.06 -21.07
C GLY A 26 8.97 -8.58 -20.10
N ASN A 27 9.92 -7.78 -20.56
CA ASN A 27 11.09 -7.40 -19.77
C ASN A 27 10.85 -6.25 -18.80
N VAL A 28 11.61 -6.21 -17.70
CA VAL A 28 11.64 -5.09 -16.76
C VAL A 28 13.05 -4.52 -16.71
N ASP A 29 13.19 -3.27 -17.15
CA ASP A 29 14.45 -2.53 -17.16
C ASP A 29 14.36 -1.41 -16.10
N ILE A 30 15.12 -1.54 -15.03
CA ILE A 30 15.17 -0.57 -13.93
C ILE A 30 16.42 0.30 -14.11
N THR A 31 16.20 1.59 -14.24
CA THR A 31 17.28 2.58 -14.21
C THR A 31 17.20 3.43 -12.96
N VAL A 32 18.33 3.72 -12.37
CA VAL A 32 18.43 4.39 -11.08
C VAL A 32 19.15 5.72 -11.23
N ASN A 33 18.67 6.76 -10.54
CA ASN A 33 19.34 8.05 -10.57
C ASN A 33 20.84 7.93 -10.20
N PRO A 34 21.77 8.45 -11.02
CA PRO A 34 23.20 8.23 -10.84
C PRO A 34 23.81 8.98 -9.66
N ARG A 35 23.12 9.97 -9.10
CA ARG A 35 23.68 10.81 -8.00
C ARG A 35 23.23 10.31 -6.63
N TRP A 36 21.95 10.00 -6.49
CA TRP A 36 21.35 9.66 -5.20
C TRP A 36 20.04 8.91 -5.38
N VAL A 37 19.74 7.98 -4.47
CA VAL A 37 18.46 7.25 -4.40
C VAL A 37 17.99 7.21 -2.97
N SER A 38 16.78 7.70 -2.75
CA SER A 38 16.07 7.58 -1.48
C SER A 38 14.58 7.43 -1.77
N VAL A 39 14.04 6.25 -1.52
CA VAL A 39 12.69 5.89 -1.93
C VAL A 39 11.89 5.29 -0.79
N HIS A 40 10.58 5.46 -0.87
CA HIS A 40 9.63 4.84 0.05
C HIS A 40 9.56 3.32 -0.18
N PRO A 41 9.30 2.50 0.85
CA PRO A 41 9.07 1.06 0.70
C PRO A 41 8.05 0.66 -0.38
N MET A 42 7.02 1.48 -0.64
CA MET A 42 6.09 1.26 -1.75
C MET A 42 6.78 1.12 -3.11
N VAL A 43 7.79 1.96 -3.38
CA VAL A 43 8.56 1.88 -4.64
C VAL A 43 9.29 0.56 -4.73
N ILE A 44 9.94 0.14 -3.64
CA ILE A 44 10.69 -1.12 -3.60
C ILE A 44 9.75 -2.32 -3.79
N ALA A 45 8.57 -2.30 -3.14
CA ALA A 45 7.55 -3.34 -3.33
C ALA A 45 7.06 -3.41 -4.79
N MET A 46 6.84 -2.25 -5.44
CA MET A 46 6.48 -2.19 -6.86
C MET A 46 7.57 -2.78 -7.75
N LEU A 47 8.84 -2.44 -7.53
CA LEU A 47 9.96 -2.98 -8.29
C LEU A 47 10.05 -4.50 -8.16
N GLY A 48 9.90 -5.03 -6.94
CA GLY A 48 9.89 -6.46 -6.66
C GLY A 48 8.75 -7.20 -7.36
N ALA A 49 7.53 -6.66 -7.25
CA ALA A 49 6.35 -7.25 -7.85
C ALA A 49 6.44 -7.29 -9.40
N ALA A 50 6.83 -6.18 -10.02
CA ALA A 50 6.99 -6.09 -11.47
C ALA A 50 8.09 -7.03 -11.98
N GLY A 51 9.26 -7.03 -11.32
CA GLY A 51 10.38 -7.84 -11.77
C GLY A 51 10.12 -9.35 -11.65
N LEU A 52 9.52 -9.80 -10.52
CA LEU A 52 9.20 -11.22 -10.38
C LEU A 52 8.10 -11.67 -11.35
N ALA A 53 7.10 -10.82 -11.61
CA ALA A 53 6.07 -11.11 -12.60
C ALA A 53 6.68 -11.28 -14.00
N ALA A 54 7.55 -10.36 -14.41
CA ALA A 54 8.25 -10.48 -15.70
C ALA A 54 9.04 -11.79 -15.83
N ARG A 55 9.76 -12.20 -14.79
CA ARG A 55 10.50 -13.48 -14.79
C ARG A 55 9.57 -14.69 -14.91
N ARG A 56 8.42 -14.67 -14.22
CA ARG A 56 7.43 -15.75 -14.33
C ARG A 56 6.85 -15.90 -15.73
N GLU A 57 6.75 -14.80 -16.45
CA GLU A 57 6.30 -14.78 -17.85
C GLU A 57 7.43 -15.06 -18.86
N GLY A 58 8.62 -15.45 -18.38
CA GLY A 58 9.79 -15.76 -19.24
C GLY A 58 10.59 -14.52 -19.67
N GLY A 59 10.26 -13.35 -19.12
CA GLY A 59 11.00 -12.11 -19.38
C GLY A 59 12.28 -11.98 -18.54
N SER A 60 13.07 -10.97 -18.87
CA SER A 60 14.30 -10.61 -18.16
C SER A 60 14.08 -9.42 -17.23
N VAL A 61 14.93 -9.32 -16.21
CA VAL A 61 14.99 -8.18 -15.30
C VAL A 61 16.42 -7.66 -15.28
N THR A 62 16.57 -6.37 -15.54
CA THR A 62 17.86 -5.67 -15.46
C THR A 62 17.77 -4.50 -14.50
N ILE A 63 18.85 -4.25 -13.76
CA ILE A 63 19.04 -3.03 -12.99
C ILE A 63 20.29 -2.39 -13.52
N GLY A 64 20.15 -1.20 -14.10
CA GLY A 64 21.25 -0.45 -14.68
C GLY A 64 22.29 -0.07 -13.63
N ASP A 65 23.55 -0.07 -14.04
CA ASP A 65 24.65 0.37 -13.18
C ASP A 65 24.47 1.83 -12.77
N SER A 66 24.73 2.10 -11.50
CA SER A 66 24.68 3.45 -10.96
C SER A 66 25.84 3.68 -9.96
N PRO A 67 26.59 4.76 -10.09
CA PRO A 67 27.64 5.11 -9.14
C PRO A 67 27.11 5.64 -7.80
N ALA A 68 25.79 5.77 -7.65
CA ALA A 68 25.18 6.32 -6.44
C ALA A 68 25.50 5.46 -5.21
N ALA A 69 26.23 6.02 -4.25
CA ALA A 69 26.53 5.31 -2.99
C ALA A 69 25.27 4.89 -2.23
N SER A 70 24.15 5.60 -2.41
CA SER A 70 22.85 5.29 -1.83
C SER A 70 22.17 4.05 -2.44
N LEU A 71 22.70 3.52 -3.57
CA LEU A 71 22.25 2.25 -4.15
C LEU A 71 22.33 1.08 -3.14
N ARG A 72 23.29 1.17 -2.20
CA ARG A 72 23.40 0.25 -1.06
C ARG A 72 22.09 0.10 -0.28
N TYR A 73 21.25 1.13 -0.30
CA TYR A 73 19.91 1.04 0.31
C TYR A 73 19.02 0.00 -0.38
N LEU A 74 18.98 -0.02 -1.70
CA LEU A 74 18.18 -1.00 -2.46
C LEU A 74 18.73 -2.43 -2.29
N VAL A 75 20.06 -2.58 -2.24
CA VAL A 75 20.71 -3.86 -1.95
C VAL A 75 20.33 -4.34 -0.55
N ARG A 76 20.51 -3.49 0.46
CA ARG A 76 20.16 -3.82 1.85
C ARG A 76 18.66 -4.12 2.04
N MET A 77 17.80 -3.49 1.26
CA MET A 77 16.35 -3.80 1.24
C MET A 77 16.04 -5.11 0.51
N GLY A 78 17.03 -5.86 0.05
CA GLY A 78 16.86 -7.17 -0.59
C GLY A 78 16.32 -7.14 -2.01
N LEU A 79 16.31 -5.97 -2.69
CA LEU A 79 15.77 -5.86 -4.03
C LEU A 79 16.56 -6.70 -5.05
N TYR A 80 17.88 -6.62 -5.03
CA TYR A 80 18.77 -7.34 -5.95
C TYR A 80 18.62 -8.85 -5.82
N ASP A 81 18.66 -9.35 -4.59
CA ASP A 81 18.52 -10.79 -4.30
C ASP A 81 17.14 -11.30 -4.75
N ARG A 82 16.09 -10.55 -4.42
CA ARG A 82 14.72 -10.92 -4.79
C ARG A 82 14.52 -10.97 -6.30
N LEU A 83 15.17 -10.06 -7.03
CA LEU A 83 15.15 -10.04 -8.49
C LEU A 83 16.18 -10.98 -9.13
N GLY A 84 17.06 -11.62 -8.36
CA GLY A 84 18.15 -12.46 -8.85
C GLY A 84 19.09 -11.70 -9.79
N VAL A 85 19.33 -10.43 -9.52
CA VAL A 85 20.28 -9.57 -10.22
C VAL A 85 21.52 -9.41 -9.36
N ALA A 86 22.71 -9.49 -9.98
CA ALA A 86 23.95 -9.30 -9.23
C ALA A 86 23.99 -7.90 -8.60
N ALA A 87 24.23 -7.86 -7.28
CA ALA A 87 24.42 -6.59 -6.59
C ALA A 87 25.78 -5.98 -6.97
N PRO A 88 25.90 -4.65 -7.03
CA PRO A 88 27.20 -3.98 -7.19
C PRO A 88 28.13 -4.40 -6.05
N ALA A 89 29.40 -4.63 -6.39
CA ALA A 89 30.42 -5.09 -5.43
C ALA A 89 30.48 -4.19 -4.18
N GLN A 90 30.60 -4.85 -3.00
CA GLN A 90 30.84 -4.25 -1.68
C GLN A 90 29.65 -3.47 -1.06
N VAL A 91 28.66 -4.20 -0.61
CA VAL A 91 27.74 -3.70 0.43
C VAL A 91 28.15 -4.35 1.76
N VAL A 92 28.58 -3.55 2.72
CA VAL A 92 28.75 -4.03 4.10
C VAL A 92 27.34 -4.22 4.65
N GLU A 93 26.97 -5.46 4.93
CA GLU A 93 25.69 -5.81 5.54
C GLU A 93 25.71 -5.37 7.00
N HIS A 94 24.74 -4.55 7.36
CA HIS A 94 24.38 -4.28 8.74
C HIS A 94 23.13 -5.10 9.07
N GLU A 95 23.08 -5.70 10.24
CA GLU A 95 21.89 -6.41 10.70
C GLU A 95 20.62 -5.56 10.54
N ALA A 96 19.57 -6.20 10.06
CA ALA A 96 18.26 -5.55 9.83
C ALA A 96 17.56 -5.14 11.13
N ALA A 97 17.98 -5.71 12.27
CA ALA A 97 17.33 -5.57 13.55
C ALA A 97 17.05 -4.09 13.94
N GLY A 98 15.78 -3.77 14.13
CA GLY A 98 15.34 -2.50 14.68
C GLY A 98 15.27 -1.32 13.72
N ARG A 99 15.37 -1.52 12.38
CA ARG A 99 15.37 -0.41 11.41
C ARG A 99 14.53 -0.63 10.16
N PHE A 100 14.49 -1.84 9.61
CA PHE A 100 13.76 -2.14 8.38
C PHE A 100 13.42 -3.62 8.28
N ILE A 101 12.39 -3.94 7.50
CA ILE A 101 12.10 -5.27 7.00
C ILE A 101 12.41 -5.25 5.50
N PRO A 102 13.29 -6.13 5.02
CA PRO A 102 13.63 -6.20 3.61
C PRO A 102 12.41 -6.60 2.77
N LEU A 103 12.54 -6.46 1.46
CA LEU A 103 11.52 -6.82 0.49
C LEU A 103 11.18 -8.31 0.62
N THR A 104 9.98 -8.58 1.07
CA THR A 104 9.47 -9.92 1.32
C THR A 104 8.28 -10.20 0.39
N GLN A 105 8.32 -11.33 -0.26
CA GLN A 105 7.18 -11.87 -0.98
C GLN A 105 6.32 -12.66 0.00
N VAL A 106 5.01 -12.42 -0.03
CA VAL A 106 4.03 -13.09 0.81
C VAL A 106 2.96 -13.69 -0.09
N THR A 107 2.84 -15.01 -0.09
CA THR A 107 1.95 -15.76 -0.99
C THR A 107 0.81 -16.46 -0.25
N ASN A 108 0.91 -16.59 1.07
CA ASN A 108 -0.06 -17.28 1.90
C ASN A 108 -0.14 -16.70 3.32
N SER A 109 -1.09 -17.18 4.10
CA SER A 109 -1.35 -16.68 5.46
C SER A 109 -0.23 -17.01 6.45
N GLU A 110 0.50 -18.09 6.26
CA GLU A 110 1.62 -18.47 7.15
C GLU A 110 2.79 -17.51 6.97
N GLU A 111 3.14 -17.20 5.72
CA GLU A 111 4.16 -16.20 5.40
C GLU A 111 3.76 -14.81 5.90
N LEU A 112 2.46 -14.46 5.85
CA LEU A 112 1.95 -13.22 6.43
C LEU A 112 2.17 -13.18 7.94
N GLN A 113 1.89 -14.28 8.66
CA GLN A 113 2.13 -14.33 10.10
C GLN A 113 3.61 -14.19 10.44
N SER A 114 4.50 -14.87 9.71
CA SER A 114 5.94 -14.72 9.86
C SER A 114 6.38 -13.28 9.64
N PHE A 115 5.91 -12.65 8.57
CA PHE A 115 6.20 -11.24 8.29
C PHE A 115 5.76 -10.32 9.45
N ILE A 116 4.56 -10.54 10.00
CA ILE A 116 4.05 -9.76 11.14
C ILE A 116 4.93 -9.94 12.39
N VAL A 117 5.45 -11.14 12.63
CA VAL A 117 6.36 -11.41 13.76
C VAL A 117 7.68 -10.67 13.57
N ASP A 118 8.22 -10.64 12.36
CA ASP A 118 9.48 -9.96 12.05
C ASP A 118 9.38 -8.42 12.18
N MET A 119 8.17 -7.86 12.06
CA MET A 119 7.95 -6.42 12.26
C MET A 119 8.05 -5.96 13.72
N ILE A 120 7.87 -6.84 14.68
CA ILE A 120 7.89 -6.47 16.11
C ILE A 120 9.23 -5.82 16.51
N PRO A 121 10.40 -6.35 16.11
CA PRO A 121 11.68 -5.76 16.45
C PRO A 121 11.90 -4.34 15.90
N LEU A 122 11.19 -3.96 14.81
CA LEU A 122 11.28 -2.61 14.25
C LEU A 122 10.75 -1.52 15.20
N LEU A 123 9.92 -1.91 16.13
CA LEU A 123 9.18 -0.96 16.97
C LEU A 123 9.86 -0.66 18.30
N HIS A 124 10.84 -1.46 18.71
CA HIS A 124 11.44 -1.43 20.05
C HIS A 124 10.44 -1.43 21.22
N ALA A 125 9.13 -1.47 20.93
CA ALA A 125 8.04 -1.47 21.89
C ALA A 125 6.95 -2.45 21.42
N PRO A 126 6.92 -3.71 21.91
CA PRO A 126 5.94 -4.72 21.52
C PRO A 126 4.49 -4.25 21.67
N ASP A 127 4.21 -3.40 22.65
CA ASP A 127 2.88 -2.86 22.93
C ASP A 127 2.37 -1.87 21.88
N GLU A 128 3.26 -1.31 21.04
CA GLU A 128 2.92 -0.37 19.98
C GLU A 128 2.71 -1.05 18.61
N SER A 129 2.81 -2.38 18.54
CA SER A 129 2.76 -3.16 17.29
C SER A 129 1.33 -3.35 16.72
N GLY A 130 0.30 -3.17 17.54
CA GLY A 130 -1.10 -3.42 17.17
C GLY A 130 -1.55 -2.74 15.87
N PRO A 131 -1.31 -1.41 15.70
CA PRO A 131 -1.66 -0.68 14.48
C PRO A 131 -1.04 -1.26 13.24
N ILE A 132 0.21 -1.63 13.34
CA ILE A 132 1.03 -2.08 12.22
C ILE A 132 0.58 -3.47 11.78
N LYS A 133 0.41 -4.37 12.75
CA LYS A 133 -0.14 -5.71 12.50
C LYS A 133 -1.49 -5.63 11.79
N TYR A 134 -2.37 -4.74 12.27
CA TYR A 134 -3.67 -4.54 11.66
C TYR A 134 -3.54 -4.06 10.20
N VAL A 135 -2.81 -2.97 9.96
CA VAL A 135 -2.66 -2.38 8.63
C VAL A 135 -2.05 -3.38 7.65
N VAL A 136 -0.96 -4.04 8.02
CA VAL A 136 -0.29 -5.01 7.14
C VAL A 136 -1.19 -6.21 6.86
N SER A 137 -1.85 -6.76 7.89
CA SER A 137 -2.78 -7.88 7.71
C SER A 137 -3.90 -7.53 6.74
N GLU A 138 -4.50 -6.34 6.86
CA GLU A 138 -5.55 -5.90 5.96
C GLU A 138 -5.05 -5.70 4.52
N LEU A 139 -3.89 -5.03 4.35
CA LEU A 139 -3.37 -4.75 3.01
C LEU A 139 -2.94 -6.02 2.28
N VAL A 140 -2.27 -6.95 2.96
CA VAL A 140 -1.85 -8.22 2.35
C VAL A 140 -3.02 -9.15 2.10
N ARG A 141 -3.98 -9.21 3.02
CA ARG A 141 -5.21 -9.99 2.84
C ARG A 141 -6.00 -9.50 1.62
N ASN A 142 -6.08 -8.18 1.38
CA ASN A 142 -6.70 -7.65 0.17
C ASN A 142 -6.05 -8.19 -1.12
N VAL A 143 -4.72 -8.41 -1.11
CA VAL A 143 -4.05 -9.04 -2.26
C VAL A 143 -4.53 -10.48 -2.43
N PHE A 144 -4.59 -11.27 -1.37
CA PHE A 144 -5.02 -12.68 -1.46
C PHE A 144 -6.48 -12.83 -1.89
N GLU A 145 -7.37 -12.02 -1.33
CA GLU A 145 -8.81 -12.13 -1.56
C GLU A 145 -9.24 -11.54 -2.91
N HIS A 146 -8.54 -10.49 -3.39
CA HIS A 146 -9.06 -9.66 -4.47
C HIS A 146 -8.16 -9.52 -5.69
N SER A 147 -6.83 -9.63 -5.55
CA SER A 147 -5.94 -9.23 -6.65
C SER A 147 -5.78 -10.31 -7.72
N ARG A 148 -5.86 -11.59 -7.38
CA ARG A 148 -5.45 -12.71 -8.25
C ARG A 148 -4.02 -12.54 -8.77
N SER A 149 -3.14 -11.94 -7.96
CA SER A 149 -1.74 -11.72 -8.34
C SER A 149 -1.01 -13.05 -8.54
N PRO A 150 -0.33 -13.26 -9.69
CA PRO A 150 0.42 -14.48 -9.92
C PRO A 150 1.64 -14.62 -9.02
N VAL A 151 2.09 -13.52 -8.42
CA VAL A 151 3.28 -13.47 -7.55
C VAL A 151 2.95 -13.18 -6.08
N GLY A 152 1.67 -13.15 -5.69
CA GLY A 152 1.26 -12.75 -4.34
C GLY A 152 1.48 -11.26 -4.08
N ALA A 153 1.72 -10.92 -2.82
CA ALA A 153 2.02 -9.57 -2.35
C ALA A 153 3.52 -9.39 -2.12
N PHE A 154 4.04 -8.22 -2.48
CA PHE A 154 5.37 -7.75 -2.08
C PHE A 154 5.22 -6.71 -0.98
N VAL A 155 5.93 -6.92 0.12
CA VAL A 155 5.84 -6.07 1.31
C VAL A 155 7.24 -5.72 1.78
N CYS A 156 7.44 -4.49 2.20
CA CYS A 156 8.61 -4.08 2.96
C CYS A 156 8.28 -2.89 3.85
N ALA A 157 9.12 -2.67 4.87
CA ALA A 157 8.91 -1.62 5.84
C ALA A 157 10.23 -0.98 6.28
N GLN A 158 10.17 0.29 6.69
CA GLN A 158 11.31 1.00 7.25
C GLN A 158 10.88 1.93 8.37
N TYR A 159 11.60 1.87 9.48
CA TYR A 159 11.46 2.77 10.60
C TYR A 159 12.51 3.88 10.54
N PHE A 160 12.05 5.11 10.63
CA PHE A 160 12.86 6.33 10.67
C PHE A 160 12.91 6.87 12.10
N ALA A 161 13.96 6.52 12.85
CA ALA A 161 14.08 6.83 14.27
C ALA A 161 13.98 8.34 14.57
N LYS A 162 14.62 9.21 13.76
CA LYS A 162 14.59 10.66 13.94
C LYS A 162 13.18 11.27 13.87
N SER A 163 12.33 10.75 13.02
CA SER A 163 10.95 11.21 12.84
C SER A 163 9.92 10.32 13.53
N ARG A 164 10.35 9.26 14.23
CA ARG A 164 9.50 8.23 14.84
C ARG A 164 8.40 7.75 13.89
N ARG A 165 8.76 7.63 12.62
CA ARG A 165 7.85 7.27 11.53
C ARG A 165 8.16 5.88 11.02
N LEU A 166 7.14 5.06 10.89
CA LEU A 166 7.18 3.81 10.13
C LEU A 166 6.57 4.05 8.76
N SER A 167 7.27 3.57 7.74
CA SER A 167 6.81 3.57 6.36
C SER A 167 6.64 2.13 5.91
N ILE A 168 5.49 1.79 5.33
CA ILE A 168 5.19 0.45 4.80
C ILE A 168 4.78 0.58 3.34
N GLY A 169 5.27 -0.32 2.51
CA GLY A 169 4.85 -0.48 1.13
C GLY A 169 4.34 -1.88 0.87
N VAL A 170 3.21 -1.99 0.19
CA VAL A 170 2.63 -3.25 -0.31
C VAL A 170 2.33 -3.08 -1.78
N ALA A 171 2.70 -4.06 -2.61
CA ALA A 171 2.38 -4.04 -4.03
C ALA A 171 2.07 -5.44 -4.56
N ASP A 172 1.17 -5.51 -5.52
CA ASP A 172 0.86 -6.67 -6.33
C ASP A 172 0.77 -6.30 -7.82
N VAL A 173 0.75 -7.30 -8.69
CA VAL A 173 0.55 -7.17 -10.14
C VAL A 173 -0.66 -7.96 -10.62
N GLY A 174 -1.70 -8.01 -9.81
CA GLY A 174 -2.95 -8.68 -10.13
C GLY A 174 -3.89 -7.84 -11.01
N ARG A 175 -5.19 -8.08 -10.85
CA ARG A 175 -6.22 -7.42 -11.69
C ARG A 175 -6.50 -5.95 -11.36
N GLY A 176 -6.01 -5.46 -10.23
CA GLY A 176 -6.26 -4.11 -9.73
C GLY A 176 -7.65 -3.91 -9.11
N ILE A 177 -7.86 -2.77 -8.46
CA ILE A 177 -9.07 -2.48 -7.67
C ILE A 177 -10.31 -2.42 -8.56
N ARG A 178 -10.25 -1.76 -9.72
CA ARG A 178 -11.41 -1.60 -10.61
C ARG A 178 -11.97 -2.94 -11.07
N ALA A 179 -11.11 -3.83 -11.54
CA ALA A 179 -11.53 -5.17 -11.97
C ALA A 179 -11.99 -6.03 -10.78
N SER A 180 -11.46 -5.81 -9.58
CA SER A 180 -11.91 -6.48 -8.37
C SER A 180 -13.33 -6.07 -7.96
N LEU A 181 -13.70 -4.79 -8.12
CA LEU A 181 -15.01 -4.27 -7.79
C LEU A 181 -16.05 -4.53 -8.88
N ALA A 182 -15.65 -4.72 -10.13
CA ALA A 182 -16.54 -4.78 -11.29
C ALA A 182 -17.63 -5.86 -11.23
N GLU A 183 -17.43 -6.91 -10.44
CA GLU A 183 -18.42 -7.97 -10.24
C GLU A 183 -19.67 -7.48 -9.48
N HIS A 184 -19.53 -6.44 -8.64
CA HIS A 184 -20.60 -5.99 -7.74
C HIS A 184 -20.84 -4.48 -7.78
N HIS A 185 -19.90 -3.70 -8.34
CA HIS A 185 -19.94 -2.24 -8.32
C HIS A 185 -19.52 -1.67 -9.68
N ALA A 186 -20.37 -0.85 -10.27
CA ALA A 186 -20.00 -0.10 -11.47
C ALA A 186 -19.10 1.08 -11.10
N THR A 187 -17.98 1.25 -11.82
CA THR A 187 -17.05 2.37 -11.66
C THR A 187 -16.66 2.92 -13.03
N VAL A 188 -16.56 4.24 -13.13
CA VAL A 188 -16.28 4.92 -14.41
C VAL A 188 -14.78 4.99 -14.72
N SER A 189 -13.94 4.98 -13.70
CA SER A 189 -12.47 5.06 -13.83
C SER A 189 -11.76 4.27 -12.75
N ASP A 190 -10.44 4.07 -12.89
CA ASP A 190 -9.63 3.45 -11.85
C ASP A 190 -9.58 4.32 -10.58
N LEU A 191 -9.56 5.64 -10.71
CA LEU A 191 -9.62 6.56 -9.57
C LEU A 191 -10.96 6.45 -8.83
N ASP A 192 -12.08 6.37 -9.56
CA ASP A 192 -13.40 6.19 -8.96
C ASP A 192 -13.48 4.86 -8.19
N ALA A 193 -12.93 3.79 -8.76
CA ALA A 193 -12.82 2.50 -8.10
C ALA A 193 -11.99 2.55 -6.81
N ILE A 194 -10.85 3.26 -6.82
CA ILE A 194 -10.03 3.48 -5.62
C ILE A 194 -10.82 4.22 -4.55
N GLN A 195 -11.52 5.30 -4.93
CA GLN A 195 -12.32 6.07 -3.98
C GLN A 195 -13.49 5.26 -3.43
N LEU A 196 -14.13 4.46 -4.26
CA LEU A 196 -15.21 3.56 -3.82
C LEU A 196 -14.70 2.49 -2.84
N ALA A 197 -13.55 1.85 -3.15
CA ALA A 197 -12.95 0.83 -2.27
C ALA A 197 -12.52 1.36 -0.88
N MET A 198 -12.34 2.66 -0.74
CA MET A 198 -12.03 3.32 0.53
C MET A 198 -13.27 3.76 1.32
N GLN A 199 -14.47 3.55 0.82
CA GLN A 199 -15.69 3.84 1.57
C GLN A 199 -16.03 2.69 2.54
N PRO A 200 -16.64 2.99 3.69
CA PRO A 200 -17.07 1.97 4.65
C PRO A 200 -18.05 0.98 4.03
N GLY A 201 -17.80 -0.29 4.23
CA GLY A 201 -18.74 -1.36 3.84
C GLY A 201 -18.72 -1.75 2.36
N ILE A 202 -17.80 -1.22 1.57
CA ILE A 202 -17.59 -1.63 0.17
C ILE A 202 -16.60 -2.78 0.13
N SER A 203 -17.01 -3.89 -0.48
CA SER A 203 -16.18 -5.08 -0.71
C SER A 203 -16.29 -5.56 -2.16
N GLY A 204 -15.19 -6.05 -2.72
CA GLY A 204 -15.19 -6.71 -4.03
C GLY A 204 -15.80 -8.12 -4.02
N THR A 205 -16.07 -8.69 -2.84
CA THR A 205 -16.61 -10.06 -2.70
C THR A 205 -18.11 -10.11 -2.45
N SER A 206 -18.77 -8.98 -2.24
CA SER A 206 -20.20 -8.94 -1.91
C SER A 206 -20.89 -7.70 -2.46
N PRO A 207 -22.07 -7.83 -3.07
CA PRO A 207 -22.91 -6.70 -3.46
C PRO A 207 -23.57 -6.01 -2.25
N ASN A 208 -23.46 -6.62 -1.07
CA ASN A 208 -24.10 -6.11 0.14
C ASN A 208 -23.22 -5.09 0.86
N PHE A 209 -23.79 -3.94 1.15
CA PHE A 209 -23.19 -2.93 2.00
C PHE A 209 -22.93 -3.50 3.41
N GLY A 210 -21.66 -3.49 3.83
CA GLY A 210 -21.26 -3.96 5.16
C GLY A 210 -20.74 -5.40 5.22
N GLY A 211 -20.56 -6.08 4.09
CA GLY A 211 -19.90 -7.39 4.01
C GLY A 211 -20.53 -8.46 4.93
N ASN A 212 -19.83 -9.56 5.10
CA ASN A 212 -20.08 -10.57 6.13
C ASN A 212 -19.35 -10.19 7.43
N GLU A 213 -19.67 -10.84 8.56
CA GLU A 213 -19.01 -10.62 9.86
C GLU A 213 -17.47 -10.76 9.81
N TYR A 214 -16.94 -11.45 8.79
CA TYR A 214 -15.52 -11.73 8.58
C TYR A 214 -14.85 -10.83 7.51
N ASN A 215 -15.62 -10.25 6.57
CA ASN A 215 -15.11 -9.45 5.44
C ASN A 215 -15.97 -8.18 5.27
N ALA A 216 -15.79 -7.25 6.18
CA ALA A 216 -16.66 -6.08 6.29
C ALA A 216 -16.38 -4.97 5.27
N GLY A 217 -15.46 -5.13 4.30
CA GLY A 217 -15.09 -4.05 3.38
C GLY A 217 -14.54 -2.83 4.13
N ALA A 218 -13.75 -3.07 5.17
CA ALA A 218 -13.30 -2.04 6.10
C ALA A 218 -11.81 -1.68 5.92
N GLY A 219 -11.00 -2.57 5.35
CA GLY A 219 -9.53 -2.52 5.39
C GLY A 219 -8.93 -1.23 4.87
N LEU A 220 -9.29 -0.79 3.66
CA LEU A 220 -8.76 0.44 3.08
C LEU A 220 -9.31 1.69 3.78
N PHE A 221 -10.59 1.67 4.21
CA PHE A 221 -11.15 2.77 5.00
C PHE A 221 -10.41 2.94 6.33
N PHE A 222 -10.17 1.84 7.06
CA PHE A 222 -9.44 1.87 8.32
C PHE A 222 -7.99 2.34 8.12
N THR A 223 -7.30 1.82 7.11
CA THR A 223 -5.91 2.20 6.79
C THR A 223 -5.80 3.70 6.45
N LYS A 224 -6.70 4.22 5.61
CA LYS A 224 -6.81 5.64 5.30
C LYS A 224 -7.06 6.46 6.57
N SER A 225 -7.99 6.01 7.42
CA SER A 225 -8.38 6.71 8.65
C SER A 225 -7.25 6.75 9.67
N ILE A 226 -6.46 5.68 9.82
CA ILE A 226 -5.24 5.64 10.65
C ILE A 226 -4.22 6.67 10.15
N ALA A 227 -3.95 6.70 8.83
CA ALA A 227 -3.03 7.67 8.25
C ALA A 227 -3.53 9.11 8.46
N ARG A 228 -4.83 9.35 8.30
CA ARG A 228 -5.46 10.65 8.52
C ARG A 228 -5.29 11.13 9.96
N ALA A 229 -5.65 10.28 10.93
CA ALA A 229 -5.56 10.60 12.34
C ALA A 229 -4.10 10.83 12.80
N SER A 230 -3.16 10.06 12.28
CA SER A 230 -1.72 10.22 12.55
C SER A 230 -1.06 11.33 11.70
N ARG A 231 -1.83 12.08 10.91
CA ARG A 231 -1.37 13.18 10.03
C ARG A 231 -0.29 12.80 9.03
N ASN A 232 -0.34 11.59 8.54
CA ASN A 232 0.65 11.06 7.63
C ASN A 232 0.08 10.84 6.23
N PHE A 233 0.96 10.54 5.29
CA PHE A 233 0.57 10.21 3.94
C PHE A 233 0.02 8.78 3.83
N PHE A 234 -0.95 8.63 2.94
CA PHE A 234 -1.43 7.34 2.47
C PHE A 234 -1.64 7.44 0.96
N VAL A 235 -1.15 6.46 0.23
CA VAL A 235 -1.22 6.42 -1.23
C VAL A 235 -1.79 5.09 -1.66
N VAL A 236 -2.73 5.13 -2.60
CA VAL A 236 -3.21 3.98 -3.36
C VAL A 236 -3.03 4.28 -4.83
N TYR A 237 -2.36 3.38 -5.55
CA TYR A 237 -2.15 3.43 -7.00
C TYR A 237 -2.60 2.12 -7.61
N SER A 238 -3.57 2.16 -8.53
CA SER A 238 -4.11 0.97 -9.19
C SER A 238 -4.65 1.34 -10.56
N GLY A 239 -4.31 0.57 -11.58
CA GLY A 239 -4.60 0.93 -12.95
C GLY A 239 -3.92 2.25 -13.32
N THR A 240 -4.68 3.21 -13.86
CA THR A 240 -4.24 4.58 -14.15
C THR A 240 -4.56 5.58 -13.03
N GLY A 241 -5.22 5.11 -11.96
CA GLY A 241 -5.69 5.93 -10.86
C GLY A 241 -4.71 6.02 -9.70
N LEU A 242 -4.54 7.20 -9.14
CA LEU A 242 -3.79 7.43 -7.90
C LEU A 242 -4.59 8.33 -6.96
N PHE A 243 -4.72 7.87 -5.72
CA PHE A 243 -5.21 8.67 -4.60
C PHE A 243 -4.09 8.85 -3.58
N LYS A 244 -3.74 10.09 -3.26
CA LYS A 244 -2.75 10.44 -2.24
C LYS A 244 -3.37 11.33 -1.17
N LEU A 245 -3.62 10.76 0.01
CA LEU A 245 -4.00 11.53 1.20
C LEU A 245 -2.85 12.43 1.61
N LEU A 246 -3.12 13.71 1.80
CA LEU A 246 -2.13 14.69 2.21
C LEU A 246 -2.06 14.83 3.73
N LYS A 247 -0.88 15.17 4.24
CA LYS A 247 -0.72 15.56 5.64
C LYS A 247 -1.66 16.71 5.98
N GLY A 248 -2.46 16.55 7.01
CA GLY A 248 -3.40 17.55 7.47
C GLY A 248 -3.02 18.20 8.80
N PRO A 249 -3.69 19.30 9.20
CA PRO A 249 -3.68 19.79 10.58
C PRO A 249 -4.25 18.72 11.51
N VAL A 250 -4.20 18.92 12.82
CA VAL A 250 -4.81 18.00 13.80
C VAL A 250 -6.29 17.84 13.45
N ALA A 251 -6.65 16.70 12.86
CA ALA A 251 -8.04 16.33 12.77
C ALA A 251 -8.46 15.75 14.11
N SER A 252 -9.56 16.20 14.66
CA SER A 252 -10.24 15.43 15.70
C SER A 252 -10.76 14.13 15.07
N THR A 253 -10.97 13.10 15.86
CA THR A 253 -11.58 11.85 15.39
C THR A 253 -12.95 12.06 14.72
N ARG A 254 -13.58 13.22 14.94
CA ARG A 254 -14.84 13.64 14.29
C ARG A 254 -14.65 14.07 12.83
N ASP A 255 -13.42 14.29 12.37
CA ASP A 255 -13.09 14.69 10.99
C ASP A 255 -12.71 13.47 10.10
N LEU A 256 -13.03 12.26 10.52
CA LEU A 256 -12.87 11.06 9.70
C LEU A 256 -13.95 11.07 8.62
N ASN A 257 -13.54 11.36 7.37
CA ASN A 257 -14.46 11.36 6.25
C ASN A 257 -14.75 9.93 5.76
N PRO A 258 -16.00 9.47 5.83
CA PRO A 258 -16.39 8.20 5.21
C PRO A 258 -16.23 8.22 3.69
N ASP A 259 -16.55 9.35 3.07
CA ASP A 259 -16.31 9.57 1.63
C ASP A 259 -14.89 10.15 1.41
N PRO A 260 -13.99 9.41 0.74
CA PRO A 260 -12.63 9.86 0.48
C PRO A 260 -12.57 11.07 -0.48
N ARG A 261 -13.67 11.41 -1.16
CA ARG A 261 -13.76 12.62 -2.00
C ARG A 261 -13.69 13.89 -1.15
N LEU A 262 -14.09 13.81 0.12
CA LEU A 262 -14.02 14.91 1.08
C LEU A 262 -12.66 15.07 1.75
N ASP A 263 -11.77 14.10 1.58
CA ASP A 263 -10.41 14.17 2.12
C ASP A 263 -9.54 15.17 1.36
N ARG A 264 -8.65 15.82 2.07
CA ARG A 264 -7.58 16.61 1.46
C ARG A 264 -6.57 15.68 0.79
N ALA A 265 -6.69 15.51 -0.52
CA ALA A 265 -5.92 14.54 -1.28
C ALA A 265 -5.54 15.06 -2.67
N THR A 266 -4.41 14.58 -3.20
CA THR A 266 -4.10 14.64 -4.62
C THR A 266 -4.72 13.43 -5.32
N ARG A 267 -5.27 13.64 -6.52
CA ARG A 267 -5.96 12.62 -7.30
C ARG A 267 -5.52 12.71 -8.76
N HIS A 268 -5.19 11.55 -9.33
CA HIS A 268 -4.86 11.42 -10.76
C HIS A 268 -5.67 10.27 -11.35
N SER A 269 -6.11 10.41 -12.58
CA SER A 269 -6.91 9.41 -13.32
C SER A 269 -6.22 8.91 -14.59
N ASP A 270 -5.09 9.50 -14.96
CA ASP A 270 -4.43 9.39 -16.26
C ASP A 270 -2.92 9.07 -16.17
N LEU A 271 -2.47 8.53 -15.04
CA LEU A 271 -1.09 8.09 -14.87
C LEU A 271 -0.80 6.83 -15.71
N PRO A 272 0.49 6.54 -15.99
CA PRO A 272 0.88 5.25 -16.57
C PRO A 272 0.24 4.07 -15.85
N ARG A 273 -0.18 3.05 -16.61
CA ARG A 273 -0.92 1.94 -16.02
C ARG A 273 -0.03 1.06 -15.14
N TRP A 274 -0.42 0.88 -13.86
CA TRP A 274 0.09 -0.18 -13.00
C TRP A 274 -0.82 -1.42 -13.10
N PRO A 275 -0.28 -2.63 -13.35
CA PRO A 275 -1.12 -3.81 -13.62
C PRO A 275 -1.98 -4.25 -12.42
N GLY A 276 -1.52 -4.05 -11.19
CA GLY A 276 -2.19 -4.46 -9.96
C GLY A 276 -2.56 -3.29 -9.06
N THR A 277 -2.19 -3.41 -7.78
CA THR A 277 -2.37 -2.37 -6.77
C THR A 277 -1.07 -2.16 -6.00
N ALA A 278 -0.70 -0.90 -5.77
CA ALA A 278 0.40 -0.51 -4.91
C ALA A 278 -0.10 0.46 -3.83
N ILE A 279 0.26 0.19 -2.59
CA ILE A 279 -0.17 0.98 -1.43
C ILE A 279 1.05 1.38 -0.62
N GLY A 280 1.11 2.66 -0.26
CA GLY A 280 2.09 3.21 0.65
C GLY A 280 1.41 3.87 1.83
N ILE A 281 1.91 3.63 3.03
CA ILE A 281 1.45 4.32 4.23
C ILE A 281 2.62 4.73 5.09
N ASP A 282 2.55 5.96 5.58
CA ASP A 282 3.37 6.47 6.67
C ASP A 282 2.49 6.59 7.92
N PHE A 283 3.01 6.22 9.08
CA PHE A 283 2.37 6.53 10.35
C PHE A 283 3.38 6.71 11.48
N GLY A 284 3.01 7.56 12.45
CA GLY A 284 3.76 7.73 13.69
C GLY A 284 3.52 6.54 14.62
N VAL A 285 4.55 6.14 15.32
CA VAL A 285 4.45 5.15 16.39
C VAL A 285 3.95 5.89 17.63
N GLU A 286 2.66 5.75 17.93
CA GLU A 286 2.01 6.35 19.09
C GLU A 286 1.76 5.30 20.17
N SER A 287 1.44 5.75 21.39
CA SER A 287 1.16 4.84 22.51
C SER A 287 -0.05 3.93 22.24
N HIS A 288 0.01 2.72 22.76
CA HIS A 288 -1.02 1.69 22.56
C HIS A 288 -2.43 2.12 23.01
N SER A 289 -2.53 2.91 24.08
CA SER A 289 -3.81 3.43 24.59
C SER A 289 -4.47 4.39 23.60
N THR A 290 -3.70 5.29 23.00
CA THR A 290 -4.15 6.23 21.97
C THR A 290 -4.64 5.49 20.74
N PHE A 291 -3.95 4.40 20.34
CA PHE A 291 -4.35 3.62 19.20
C PHE A 291 -5.64 2.82 19.41
N LYS A 292 -5.83 2.19 20.58
CA LYS A 292 -7.09 1.51 20.89
C LYS A 292 -8.28 2.46 20.81
N GLN A 293 -8.11 3.68 21.34
CA GLN A 293 -9.16 4.70 21.24
C GLN A 293 -9.40 5.10 19.78
N LEU A 294 -8.34 5.33 19.01
CA LEU A 294 -8.44 5.64 17.58
C LEU A 294 -9.20 4.55 16.80
N LEU A 295 -8.87 3.29 17.01
CA LEU A 295 -9.61 2.17 16.37
C LEU A 295 -11.08 2.16 16.76
N LYS A 296 -11.41 2.42 18.03
CA LYS A 296 -12.79 2.51 18.49
C LYS A 296 -13.56 3.64 17.80
N ASP A 297 -12.94 4.78 17.62
CA ASP A 297 -13.53 5.94 16.96
C ASP A 297 -13.73 5.68 15.45
N ILE A 298 -12.74 5.10 14.77
CA ILE A 298 -12.85 4.67 13.37
C ILE A 298 -13.97 3.64 13.21
N TYR A 299 -14.03 2.65 14.11
CA TYR A 299 -15.08 1.62 14.09
C TYR A 299 -16.48 2.20 14.32
N THR A 300 -16.60 3.19 15.19
CA THR A 300 -17.86 3.89 15.44
C THR A 300 -18.33 4.62 14.18
N THR A 301 -17.44 5.38 13.53
CA THR A 301 -17.72 6.06 12.25
C THR A 301 -18.14 5.04 11.19
N TYR A 302 -17.40 3.95 11.05
CA TYR A 302 -17.72 2.87 10.12
C TYR A 302 -19.13 2.32 10.33
N ARG A 303 -19.48 1.97 11.57
CA ARG A 303 -20.81 1.41 11.90
C ARG A 303 -21.96 2.37 11.62
N LEU A 304 -21.76 3.65 11.88
CA LEU A 304 -22.78 4.68 11.61
C LEU A 304 -23.03 4.79 10.10
N GLU A 305 -21.99 4.83 9.28
CA GLU A 305 -22.11 4.93 7.83
C GLU A 305 -22.75 3.69 7.21
N VAL A 306 -22.32 2.49 7.60
CA VAL A 306 -22.91 1.24 7.13
C VAL A 306 -24.41 1.16 7.50
N ARG A 307 -24.79 1.62 8.69
CA ARG A 307 -26.21 1.67 9.10
C ARG A 307 -26.99 2.68 8.27
N SER A 308 -26.43 3.86 8.02
CA SER A 308 -27.06 4.91 7.20
C SER A 308 -27.30 4.41 5.78
N ALA A 309 -26.27 3.84 5.16
CA ALA A 309 -26.35 3.31 3.79
C ALA A 309 -27.39 2.15 3.68
N LYS A 310 -27.46 1.26 4.68
CA LYS A 310 -28.49 0.22 4.73
C LYS A 310 -29.89 0.82 4.83
N LYS A 311 -30.11 1.81 5.70
CA LYS A 311 -31.43 2.48 5.83
C LYS A 311 -31.87 3.14 4.52
N ASP A 312 -30.98 3.79 3.81
CA ASP A 312 -31.29 4.46 2.53
C ASP A 312 -31.64 3.46 1.43
N LYS A 313 -30.97 2.29 1.41
CA LYS A 313 -31.31 1.19 0.49
C LYS A 313 -32.72 0.64 0.75
N PHE A 314 -33.11 0.45 2.00
CA PHE A 314 -34.43 -0.07 2.38
C PHE A 314 -35.55 0.98 2.20
N LYS A 315 -35.27 2.28 2.36
CA LYS A 315 -36.26 3.33 2.09
C LYS A 315 -36.63 3.46 0.61
N ARG A 316 -35.76 3.01 -0.32
CA ARG A 316 -35.99 3.03 -1.77
C ARG A 316 -36.71 1.79 -2.29
N ALA A 317 -36.86 0.74 -1.50
CA ALA A 317 -37.67 -0.44 -1.83
C ALA A 317 -39.16 -0.05 -1.64
N ARG A 318 -39.73 0.68 -2.60
CA ARG A 318 -41.19 0.79 -2.71
C ARG A 318 -41.71 -0.51 -3.28
N PHE A 319 -42.52 -1.22 -2.52
CA PHE A 319 -43.37 -2.26 -3.06
C PHE A 319 -44.29 -1.61 -4.08
N VAL A 320 -44.19 -2.02 -5.34
CA VAL A 320 -45.14 -1.73 -6.40
C VAL A 320 -46.11 -2.91 -6.45
#